data_7a1d7248ce17fae56d3c0678b13965c9
#
_entry.id   7a1d7248ce17fae56d3c0678b13965c9
#
_cell.length_a   1.000
_cell.length_b   1.000
_cell.length_c   1.000
_cell.angle_alpha   90.00
_cell.angle_beta   90.00
_cell.angle_gamma   90.00
#
_symmetry.space_group_name_H-M   'P 1'
#
loop_
_entity.id
_entity.type
_entity.pdbx_description
1 polymer ?
#
loop_
_entity_poly.entity_id
_entity_poly.type
_entity_poly.pdbx_seq_one_letter_code
_entity_poly.pdbx_strand_id
1 'polypeptide(L)'
;TLLASSAASDVYKRQLLNGECFEMNLRSVSNIISAGGTILYTARCLEFKTKEGQDKGAAKCRELGIDALVVIGGDGSYRGARELAHRGIPMIGLPGTIDNDIACTDYTIGYDTAMNTALEMIDKLRDTTQSHDRCSVVEVMGRNAGYIALNVAIASGAMAVLLPEKEFDMQRDILDKIVETQRTGKRHFIVIVAEGIGHSQEIANEIQARTGIDTRATILGHVQRGGSPTPVSYTHLRAHETGAYL
;
A
#
# COMPACT_ATOMS: atom_id res chain seq x y z
N THR A 1 19.35 2.01 24.85
CA THR A 1 19.81 1.31 23.64
C THR A 1 18.68 1.30 22.64
N LEU A 2 18.84 2.01 21.52
CA LEU A 2 17.88 1.96 20.42
C LEU A 2 18.13 0.67 19.64
N LEU A 3 17.26 -0.33 19.83
CA LEU A 3 17.19 -1.49 18.97
C LEU A 3 16.18 -1.17 17.88
N ALA A 4 16.66 -0.98 16.65
CA ALA A 4 15.77 -0.81 15.51
C ALA A 4 15.32 -2.16 14.98
N SER A 5 14.03 -2.41 15.08
CA SER A 5 13.39 -3.47 14.31
C SER A 5 12.29 -2.84 13.51
N SER A 6 12.30 -2.99 12.20
CA SER A 6 11.25 -2.46 11.36
C SER A 6 10.08 -3.40 11.25
N ALA A 7 8.98 -2.79 11.05
CA ALA A 7 7.78 -3.49 10.81
C ALA A 7 7.04 -2.95 9.60
N ALA A 8 7.30 -3.50 8.45
CA ALA A 8 6.17 -3.72 7.59
C ALA A 8 5.63 -5.10 7.98
N SER A 9 4.56 -5.10 8.73
CA SER A 9 3.64 -6.18 9.13
C SER A 9 4.22 -7.36 9.89
N ASP A 10 5.03 -7.95 10.28
CA ASP A 10 5.24 -9.16 11.11
C ASP A 10 6.71 -9.60 11.26
N VAL A 11 7.67 -8.92 10.61
CA VAL A 11 9.09 -9.27 10.76
C VAL A 11 9.56 -8.99 12.16
N TYR A 12 9.29 -7.79 12.71
CA TYR A 12 9.69 -7.50 14.07
C TYR A 12 9.12 -8.52 15.07
N LYS A 13 7.89 -8.99 14.83
CA LYS A 13 7.24 -9.99 15.69
C LYS A 13 7.99 -11.31 15.66
N ARG A 14 8.38 -11.80 14.47
CA ARG A 14 9.16 -13.02 14.32
C ARG A 14 10.58 -12.86 14.85
N GLN A 15 11.26 -11.78 14.48
CA GLN A 15 12.61 -11.48 14.94
C GLN A 15 12.64 -11.30 16.45
N LEU A 16 11.67 -10.57 17.02
CA LEU A 16 11.54 -10.39 18.45
C LEU A 16 11.36 -11.75 19.17
N LEU A 17 10.47 -12.61 18.67
CA LEU A 17 10.25 -13.93 19.27
C LEU A 17 11.51 -14.82 19.26
N ASN A 18 12.32 -14.68 18.20
CA ASN A 18 13.58 -15.42 18.05
C ASN A 18 14.77 -14.73 18.73
N GLY A 19 14.62 -13.48 19.15
CA GLY A 19 15.74 -12.67 19.66
C GLY A 19 16.73 -12.23 18.59
N GLU A 20 16.30 -12.20 17.31
CA GLU A 20 17.09 -11.77 16.16
C GLU A 20 17.15 -10.24 16.09
N CYS A 21 17.93 -9.61 16.97
CA CYS A 21 18.10 -8.17 17.06
C CYS A 21 19.55 -7.81 16.80
N PHE A 22 19.78 -6.63 16.21
CA PHE A 22 21.12 -6.08 16.02
C PHE A 22 21.13 -4.59 16.38
N GLU A 23 22.25 -4.14 16.90
CA GLU A 23 22.44 -2.73 17.21
C GLU A 23 22.62 -1.90 15.93
N MET A 24 21.97 -0.76 15.89
CA MET A 24 22.11 0.21 14.80
C MET A 24 22.67 1.53 15.30
N ASN A 25 23.47 2.16 14.47
CA ASN A 25 24.01 3.49 14.70
C ASN A 25 23.71 4.40 13.50
N LEU A 26 24.12 5.65 13.54
CA LEU A 26 23.89 6.63 12.47
C LEU A 26 24.42 6.16 11.09
N ARG A 27 25.49 5.39 11.06
CA ARG A 27 26.06 4.85 9.82
C ARG A 27 25.22 3.71 9.23
N SER A 28 24.53 2.96 10.08
CA SER A 28 23.66 1.85 9.63
C SER A 28 22.51 2.33 8.77
N VAL A 29 22.10 3.58 8.91
CA VAL A 29 21.00 4.20 8.17
C VAL A 29 21.48 5.28 7.17
N SER A 30 22.78 5.36 6.92
CA SER A 30 23.32 6.32 5.95
C SER A 30 23.00 5.88 4.51
N ASN A 31 22.66 6.84 3.64
CA ASN A 31 22.39 6.64 2.21
C ASN A 31 21.20 5.71 1.86
N ILE A 32 20.31 5.41 2.81
CA ILE A 32 19.14 4.55 2.54
C ILE A 32 17.86 5.35 2.22
N ILE A 33 17.86 6.65 2.47
CA ILE A 33 16.65 7.47 2.38
C ILE A 33 16.04 7.53 0.98
N SER A 34 16.87 7.40 -0.05
CA SER A 34 16.43 7.37 -1.46
C SER A 34 16.14 5.96 -1.97
N ALA A 35 16.40 4.93 -1.17
CA ALA A 35 16.18 3.56 -1.57
C ALA A 35 14.73 3.14 -1.30
N GLY A 36 14.16 2.37 -2.24
CA GLY A 36 12.89 1.70 -2.01
C GLY A 36 13.05 0.44 -1.16
N GLY A 37 11.94 -0.10 -0.69
CA GLY A 37 11.92 -1.30 0.14
C GLY A 37 12.26 -1.03 1.61
N THR A 38 12.80 -2.03 2.30
CA THR A 38 13.17 -1.92 3.72
C THR A 38 14.40 -2.74 4.03
N ILE A 39 15.37 -2.14 4.74
CA ILE A 39 16.57 -2.82 5.22
C ILE A 39 16.27 -3.83 6.34
N LEU A 40 15.11 -3.72 6.94
CA LEU A 40 14.72 -4.48 8.11
C LEU A 40 13.81 -5.68 7.75
N TYR A 41 13.58 -5.90 6.46
CA TYR A 41 12.76 -6.98 5.88
C TYR A 41 11.29 -6.99 6.34
N THR A 42 10.51 -7.93 5.80
CA THR A 42 9.10 -8.12 6.14
C THR A 42 8.74 -9.60 6.16
N ALA A 43 7.96 -10.05 7.14
CA ALA A 43 7.41 -11.42 7.19
C ALA A 43 6.10 -11.47 7.97
N ARG A 44 5.27 -12.47 7.70
CA ARG A 44 4.08 -12.76 8.51
C ARG A 44 4.48 -13.62 9.71
N CYS A 45 3.95 -13.29 10.91
CA CYS A 45 4.15 -14.04 12.14
C CYS A 45 2.79 -14.45 12.73
N LEU A 46 2.36 -15.66 12.41
CA LEU A 46 1.08 -16.17 12.90
C LEU A 46 1.10 -16.44 14.41
N GLU A 47 2.24 -16.83 14.96
CA GLU A 47 2.44 -17.07 16.39
C GLU A 47 2.09 -15.81 17.22
N PHE A 48 2.42 -14.62 16.72
CA PHE A 48 2.13 -13.35 17.40
C PHE A 48 0.63 -12.98 17.44
N LYS A 49 -0.22 -13.71 16.74
CA LYS A 49 -1.68 -13.57 16.85
C LYS A 49 -2.24 -14.23 18.10
N THR A 50 -1.48 -15.14 18.72
CA THR A 50 -1.88 -15.84 19.94
C THR A 50 -1.44 -15.05 21.18
N LYS A 51 -2.14 -15.26 22.30
CA LYS A 51 -1.80 -14.64 23.57
C LYS A 51 -0.41 -15.07 24.05
N GLU A 52 -0.11 -16.35 23.88
CA GLU A 52 1.18 -16.95 24.24
C GLU A 52 2.35 -16.32 23.47
N GLY A 53 2.19 -16.12 22.15
CA GLY A 53 3.20 -15.46 21.32
C GLY A 53 3.41 -14.00 21.72
N GLN A 54 2.35 -13.28 22.07
CA GLN A 54 2.44 -11.90 22.56
C GLN A 54 3.12 -11.81 23.93
N ASP A 55 2.81 -12.74 24.85
CA ASP A 55 3.44 -12.83 26.17
C ASP A 55 4.94 -13.15 26.04
N LYS A 56 5.30 -14.07 25.15
CA LYS A 56 6.70 -14.40 24.79
C LYS A 56 7.42 -13.18 24.21
N GLY A 57 6.78 -12.40 23.30
CA GLY A 57 7.34 -11.17 22.74
C GLY A 57 7.61 -10.13 23.83
N ALA A 58 6.68 -9.89 24.74
CA ALA A 58 6.85 -8.96 25.85
C ALA A 58 7.96 -9.41 26.82
N ALA A 59 8.04 -10.70 27.13
CA ALA A 59 9.12 -11.26 27.93
C ALA A 59 10.48 -11.05 27.28
N LYS A 60 10.55 -11.25 25.95
CA LYS A 60 11.79 -11.04 25.18
C LYS A 60 12.23 -9.57 25.15
N CYS A 61 11.30 -8.63 25.07
CA CYS A 61 11.61 -7.21 25.19
C CYS A 61 12.31 -6.91 26.54
N ARG A 62 11.79 -7.47 27.64
CA ARG A 62 12.38 -7.29 28.98
C ARG A 62 13.75 -7.96 29.10
N GLU A 63 13.90 -9.17 28.57
CA GLU A 63 15.18 -9.91 28.53
C GLU A 63 16.28 -9.10 27.80
N LEU A 64 15.90 -8.45 26.68
CA LEU A 64 16.81 -7.64 25.87
C LEU A 64 17.01 -6.20 26.43
N GLY A 65 16.36 -5.85 27.53
CA GLY A 65 16.46 -4.52 28.12
C GLY A 65 15.85 -3.43 27.22
N ILE A 66 14.80 -3.74 26.47
CA ILE A 66 14.13 -2.78 25.59
C ILE A 66 13.16 -1.94 26.43
N ASP A 67 13.41 -0.63 26.50
CA ASP A 67 12.58 0.33 27.22
C ASP A 67 11.31 0.72 26.42
N ALA A 68 11.43 0.84 25.12
CA ALA A 68 10.34 1.22 24.22
C ALA A 68 10.58 0.69 22.80
N LEU A 69 9.50 0.57 22.01
CA LEU A 69 9.58 0.16 20.61
C LEU A 69 8.96 1.21 19.68
N VAL A 70 9.65 1.51 18.59
CA VAL A 70 9.11 2.24 17.45
C VAL A 70 8.72 1.22 16.37
N VAL A 71 7.44 1.22 15.97
CA VAL A 71 6.89 0.28 14.99
C VAL A 71 6.51 1.03 13.74
N ILE A 72 7.16 0.70 12.63
CA ILE A 72 6.85 1.26 11.31
C ILE A 72 6.02 0.24 10.54
N GLY A 73 4.80 0.56 10.13
CA GLY A 73 3.96 -0.39 9.38
C GLY A 73 2.49 0.02 9.31
N GLY A 74 1.65 -0.89 8.83
CA GLY A 74 0.22 -0.70 8.68
C GLY A 74 -0.61 -1.28 9.83
N ASP A 75 -1.90 -1.47 9.59
CA ASP A 75 -2.91 -1.94 10.54
C ASP A 75 -2.48 -3.19 11.33
N GLY A 76 -1.99 -4.23 10.64
CA GLY A 76 -1.53 -5.46 11.31
C GLY A 76 -0.36 -5.24 12.26
N SER A 77 0.54 -4.29 11.95
CA SER A 77 1.66 -3.92 12.83
C SER A 77 1.16 -3.18 14.06
N TYR A 78 0.22 -2.26 13.88
CA TYR A 78 -0.36 -1.49 14.99
C TYR A 78 -1.16 -2.35 15.94
N ARG A 79 -1.91 -3.34 15.44
CA ARG A 79 -2.56 -4.33 16.30
C ARG A 79 -1.56 -5.08 17.17
N GLY A 80 -0.44 -5.52 16.59
CA GLY A 80 0.63 -6.16 17.37
C GLY A 80 1.29 -5.21 18.38
N ALA A 81 1.53 -3.96 18.01
CA ALA A 81 2.05 -2.93 18.90
C ALA A 81 1.13 -2.68 20.10
N ARG A 82 -0.18 -2.56 19.85
CA ARG A 82 -1.18 -2.40 20.92
C ARG A 82 -1.15 -3.55 21.93
N GLU A 83 -1.00 -4.77 21.45
CA GLU A 83 -0.92 -5.94 22.33
C GLU A 83 0.34 -5.94 23.22
N LEU A 84 1.47 -5.44 22.71
CA LEU A 84 2.67 -5.24 23.51
C LEU A 84 2.52 -4.07 24.49
N ALA A 85 1.87 -2.99 24.07
CA ALA A 85 1.56 -1.86 24.95
C ALA A 85 0.72 -2.29 26.17
N HIS A 86 -0.31 -3.13 25.96
CA HIS A 86 -1.11 -3.72 27.04
C HIS A 86 -0.30 -4.59 28.00
N ARG A 87 0.88 -5.05 27.58
CA ARG A 87 1.83 -5.83 28.38
C ARG A 87 2.93 -4.97 29.01
N GLY A 88 2.78 -3.64 28.95
CA GLY A 88 3.65 -2.68 29.59
C GLY A 88 4.93 -2.33 28.81
N ILE A 89 4.97 -2.59 27.50
CA ILE A 89 6.06 -2.12 26.64
C ILE A 89 5.59 -0.84 25.93
N PRO A 90 6.21 0.34 26.22
CA PRO A 90 5.86 1.58 25.51
C PRO A 90 6.06 1.46 24.00
N MET A 91 5.09 1.96 23.22
CA MET A 91 5.07 1.80 21.76
C MET A 91 4.81 3.13 21.07
N ILE A 92 5.56 3.38 19.99
CA ILE A 92 5.28 4.48 19.04
C ILE A 92 5.07 3.86 17.66
N GLY A 93 3.96 4.21 17.01
CA GLY A 93 3.64 3.74 15.66
C GLY A 93 3.90 4.80 14.60
N LEU A 94 4.62 4.44 13.53
CA LEU A 94 4.79 5.25 12.33
C LEU A 94 4.01 4.59 11.17
N PRO A 95 3.12 5.32 10.46
CA PRO A 95 2.18 4.73 9.49
C PRO A 95 2.85 4.43 8.14
N GLY A 96 3.68 3.40 8.09
CA GLY A 96 4.38 2.92 6.90
C GLY A 96 3.57 1.89 6.12
N THR A 97 2.62 2.36 5.31
CA THR A 97 1.77 1.52 4.45
C THR A 97 1.34 2.30 3.21
N ILE A 98 1.18 1.61 2.09
CA ILE A 98 0.65 2.22 0.86
C ILE A 98 -0.89 2.30 0.86
N ASP A 99 -1.57 1.55 1.72
CA ASP A 99 -3.03 1.37 1.68
C ASP A 99 -3.81 2.60 2.15
N ASN A 100 -3.17 3.49 2.89
CA ASN A 100 -3.75 4.69 3.53
C ASN A 100 -4.98 4.39 4.41
N ASP A 101 -4.97 3.24 5.08
CA ASP A 101 -6.07 2.68 5.87
C ASP A 101 -5.91 2.89 7.40
N ILE A 102 -5.09 3.87 7.80
CA ILE A 102 -4.80 4.20 9.21
C ILE A 102 -5.56 5.45 9.61
N ALA A 103 -6.58 5.29 10.43
CA ALA A 103 -7.52 6.36 10.80
C ALA A 103 -6.91 7.55 11.56
N CYS A 104 -5.72 7.44 12.14
CA CYS A 104 -5.08 8.51 12.89
C CYS A 104 -4.20 9.44 12.04
N THR A 105 -4.16 9.26 10.73
CA THR A 105 -3.39 10.11 9.81
C THR A 105 -4.15 10.30 8.50
N ASP A 106 -4.02 11.45 7.88
CA ASP A 106 -4.58 11.73 6.56
C ASP A 106 -3.73 11.09 5.44
N TYR A 107 -2.44 10.88 5.71
CA TYR A 107 -1.49 10.38 4.73
C TYR A 107 -0.54 9.37 5.36
N THR A 108 -0.47 8.19 4.78
CA THR A 108 0.49 7.16 5.20
C THR A 108 1.77 7.23 4.38
N ILE A 109 2.89 6.86 5.01
CA ILE A 109 4.22 6.83 4.37
C ILE A 109 4.24 5.77 3.28
N GLY A 110 4.54 6.19 2.06
CA GLY A 110 4.58 5.33 0.88
C GLY A 110 3.33 5.37 0.00
N TYR A 111 2.22 5.91 0.48
CA TYR A 111 0.97 6.03 -0.29
C TYR A 111 1.15 6.86 -1.56
N ASP A 112 1.74 8.05 -1.47
CA ASP A 112 2.02 8.92 -2.62
C ASP A 112 2.97 8.24 -3.62
N THR A 113 4.01 7.58 -3.13
CA THR A 113 4.94 6.82 -3.99
C THR A 113 4.22 5.71 -4.75
N ALA A 114 3.32 4.97 -4.09
CA ALA A 114 2.54 3.92 -4.73
C ALA A 114 1.58 4.45 -5.80
N MET A 115 0.96 5.62 -5.56
CA MET A 115 0.12 6.29 -6.56
C MET A 115 0.94 6.72 -7.79
N ASN A 116 2.10 7.34 -7.60
CA ASN A 116 2.96 7.75 -8.70
C ASN A 116 3.46 6.56 -9.52
N THR A 117 3.83 5.44 -8.86
CA THR A 117 4.19 4.21 -9.55
C THR A 117 3.02 3.66 -10.37
N ALA A 118 1.80 3.64 -9.81
CA ALA A 118 0.62 3.20 -10.52
C ALA A 118 0.32 4.08 -11.75
N LEU A 119 0.41 5.41 -11.60
CA LEU A 119 0.22 6.37 -12.69
C LEU A 119 1.21 6.13 -13.83
N GLU A 120 2.50 5.96 -13.52
CA GLU A 120 3.52 5.66 -14.52
C GLU A 120 3.20 4.38 -15.31
N MET A 121 2.73 3.33 -14.63
CA MET A 121 2.35 2.08 -15.29
C MET A 121 1.08 2.25 -16.15
N ILE A 122 0.10 3.02 -15.67
CA ILE A 122 -1.13 3.28 -16.41
C ILE A 122 -0.86 4.11 -17.66
N ASP A 123 0.06 5.07 -17.62
CA ASP A 123 0.44 5.84 -18.79
C ASP A 123 1.08 4.97 -19.86
N LYS A 124 1.95 4.04 -19.49
CA LYS A 124 2.51 3.05 -20.41
C LYS A 124 1.44 2.12 -21.00
N LEU A 125 0.43 1.73 -20.19
CA LEU A 125 -0.71 0.96 -20.67
C LEU A 125 -1.61 1.78 -21.59
N ARG A 126 -1.73 3.08 -21.35
CA ARG A 126 -2.53 3.99 -22.17
C ARG A 126 -2.04 4.04 -23.60
N ASP A 127 -0.72 4.13 -23.80
CA ASP A 127 -0.11 4.19 -25.14
C ASP A 127 -0.52 2.98 -25.99
N THR A 128 -0.42 1.79 -25.41
CA THR A 128 -0.80 0.57 -26.12
C THR A 128 -2.32 0.40 -26.24
N THR A 129 -3.08 0.83 -25.23
CA THR A 129 -4.55 0.80 -25.24
C THR A 129 -5.12 1.69 -26.35
N GLN A 130 -4.54 2.89 -26.50
CA GLN A 130 -4.91 3.82 -27.55
C GLN A 130 -4.54 3.31 -28.94
N SER A 131 -3.35 2.74 -29.09
CA SER A 131 -2.87 2.25 -30.40
C SER A 131 -3.69 1.09 -30.97
N HIS A 132 -4.43 0.38 -30.12
CA HIS A 132 -5.19 -0.81 -30.52
C HIS A 132 -6.70 -0.67 -30.33
N ASP A 133 -7.21 0.52 -30.01
CA ASP A 133 -8.64 0.75 -29.72
C ASP A 133 -9.21 -0.22 -28.68
N ARG A 134 -8.49 -0.42 -27.57
CA ARG A 134 -8.79 -1.41 -26.53
C ARG A 134 -9.41 -0.78 -25.28
N CYS A 135 -9.88 -1.67 -24.39
CA CYS A 135 -10.16 -1.35 -23.00
C CYS A 135 -9.13 -2.02 -22.10
N SER A 136 -8.51 -1.25 -21.20
CA SER A 136 -7.62 -1.77 -20.16
C SER A 136 -8.32 -1.70 -18.81
N VAL A 137 -8.50 -2.85 -18.17
CA VAL A 137 -8.93 -2.97 -16.77
C VAL A 137 -7.67 -3.10 -15.91
N VAL A 138 -7.37 -2.09 -15.10
CA VAL A 138 -6.13 -2.03 -14.33
C VAL A 138 -6.45 -2.17 -12.85
N GLU A 139 -6.00 -3.27 -12.25
CA GLU A 139 -6.12 -3.50 -10.82
C GLU A 139 -4.94 -2.86 -10.09
N VAL A 140 -5.27 -2.06 -9.08
CA VAL A 140 -4.30 -1.39 -8.21
C VAL A 140 -4.43 -1.91 -6.78
N MET A 141 -3.31 -1.93 -6.06
CA MET A 141 -3.28 -2.30 -4.66
C MET A 141 -4.05 -1.31 -3.79
N GLY A 142 -4.22 -1.61 -2.53
CA GLY A 142 -4.94 -0.81 -1.54
C GLY A 142 -5.70 -1.69 -0.56
N ARG A 143 -5.56 -3.02 -0.67
CA ARG A 143 -6.22 -4.01 0.17
C ARG A 143 -7.75 -3.82 0.16
N ASN A 144 -8.35 -3.46 1.29
CA ASN A 144 -9.80 -3.22 1.40
C ASN A 144 -10.16 -1.72 1.32
N ALA A 145 -9.21 -0.86 0.95
CA ALA A 145 -9.41 0.58 0.82
C ALA A 145 -9.21 1.02 -0.63
N GLY A 146 -10.13 1.82 -1.13
CA GLY A 146 -10.15 2.32 -2.49
C GLY A 146 -9.34 3.60 -2.73
N TYR A 147 -8.54 4.07 -1.77
CA TYR A 147 -7.85 5.36 -1.84
C TYR A 147 -6.89 5.46 -3.02
N ILE A 148 -6.04 4.44 -3.25
CA ILE A 148 -5.13 4.42 -4.40
C ILE A 148 -5.94 4.42 -5.69
N ALA A 149 -6.93 3.53 -5.80
CA ALA A 149 -7.75 3.40 -7.00
C ALA A 149 -8.46 4.69 -7.36
N LEU A 150 -9.07 5.38 -6.37
CA LEU A 150 -9.78 6.63 -6.58
C LEU A 150 -8.85 7.74 -7.08
N ASN A 151 -7.74 7.97 -6.37
CA ASN A 151 -6.84 9.08 -6.71
C ASN A 151 -6.12 8.83 -8.04
N VAL A 152 -5.70 7.59 -8.29
CA VAL A 152 -5.09 7.19 -9.57
C VAL A 152 -6.09 7.31 -10.72
N ALA A 153 -7.36 6.95 -10.53
CA ALA A 153 -8.39 7.09 -11.54
C ALA A 153 -8.63 8.56 -11.91
N ILE A 154 -8.71 9.44 -10.90
CA ILE A 154 -8.87 10.89 -11.12
C ILE A 154 -7.65 11.45 -11.86
N ALA A 155 -6.44 11.16 -11.38
CA ALA A 155 -5.21 11.70 -11.95
C ALA A 155 -4.94 11.17 -13.38
N SER A 156 -5.28 9.91 -13.66
CA SER A 156 -5.13 9.31 -14.99
C SER A 156 -6.26 9.66 -15.95
N GLY A 157 -7.37 10.26 -15.50
CA GLY A 157 -8.56 10.46 -16.32
C GLY A 157 -9.17 9.13 -16.78
N ALA A 158 -9.19 8.12 -15.92
CA ALA A 158 -9.84 6.85 -16.18
C ALA A 158 -11.35 7.04 -16.39
N MET A 159 -11.94 6.22 -17.25
CA MET A 159 -13.37 6.31 -17.56
C MET A 159 -14.24 5.90 -16.36
N ALA A 160 -13.79 4.89 -15.61
CA ALA A 160 -14.50 4.38 -14.44
C ALA A 160 -13.51 3.90 -13.38
N VAL A 161 -13.97 3.91 -12.13
CA VAL A 161 -13.24 3.33 -11.00
C VAL A 161 -14.20 2.48 -10.17
N LEU A 162 -13.73 1.30 -9.78
CA LEU A 162 -14.46 0.38 -8.90
C LEU A 162 -13.78 0.35 -7.54
N LEU A 163 -14.54 0.67 -6.50
CA LEU A 163 -14.07 0.85 -5.13
C LEU A 163 -14.77 -0.14 -4.19
N PRO A 164 -14.06 -0.75 -3.23
CA PRO A 164 -14.68 -1.68 -2.28
C PRO A 164 -15.69 -1.03 -1.35
N GLU A 165 -15.62 0.29 -1.16
CA GLU A 165 -16.54 1.07 -0.33
C GLU A 165 -17.89 1.32 -1.00
N LYS A 166 -18.04 1.01 -2.28
CA LYS A 166 -19.25 1.29 -3.05
C LYS A 166 -19.64 0.10 -3.90
N GLU A 167 -20.89 -0.33 -3.77
CA GLU A 167 -21.46 -1.28 -4.71
C GLU A 167 -21.48 -0.70 -6.12
N PHE A 168 -21.04 -1.50 -7.09
CA PHE A 168 -21.08 -1.12 -8.50
C PHE A 168 -22.04 -2.00 -9.29
N ASP A 169 -22.60 -1.42 -10.33
CA ASP A 169 -23.41 -2.12 -11.32
C ASP A 169 -22.69 -2.10 -12.67
N MET A 170 -22.44 -3.28 -13.22
CA MET A 170 -21.68 -3.43 -14.49
C MET A 170 -22.31 -2.63 -15.63
N GLN A 171 -23.65 -2.67 -15.74
CA GLN A 171 -24.36 -1.98 -16.81
C GLN A 171 -24.20 -0.45 -16.67
N ARG A 172 -24.62 0.09 -15.54
CA ARG A 172 -24.67 1.53 -15.29
C ARG A 172 -23.28 2.16 -15.19
N ASP A 173 -22.37 1.52 -14.43
CA ASP A 173 -21.11 2.15 -14.04
C ASP A 173 -19.98 1.94 -15.05
N ILE A 174 -20.11 0.97 -15.94
CA ILE A 174 -19.10 0.65 -16.97
C ILE A 174 -19.69 0.69 -18.37
N LEU A 175 -20.65 -0.17 -18.68
CA LEU A 175 -21.08 -0.39 -20.08
C LEU A 175 -21.78 0.82 -20.67
N ASP A 176 -22.70 1.44 -19.94
CA ASP A 176 -23.39 2.65 -20.41
C ASP A 176 -22.39 3.80 -20.62
N LYS A 177 -21.38 3.92 -19.77
CA LYS A 177 -20.31 4.92 -19.93
C LYS A 177 -19.41 4.64 -21.13
N ILE A 178 -19.13 3.38 -21.44
CA ILE A 178 -18.41 3.01 -22.67
C ILE A 178 -19.21 3.49 -23.87
N VAL A 179 -20.50 3.15 -23.95
CA VAL A 179 -21.38 3.53 -25.05
C VAL A 179 -21.49 5.04 -25.19
N GLU A 180 -21.68 5.76 -24.08
CA GLU A 180 -21.73 7.23 -24.08
C GLU A 180 -20.41 7.84 -24.56
N THR A 181 -19.28 7.35 -24.07
CA THR A 181 -17.97 7.84 -24.44
C THR A 181 -17.62 7.52 -25.90
N GLN A 182 -18.03 6.38 -26.43
CA GLN A 182 -17.87 6.03 -27.84
C GLN A 182 -18.58 7.04 -28.77
N ARG A 183 -19.73 7.59 -28.35
CA ARG A 183 -20.44 8.64 -29.13
C ARG A 183 -19.64 9.90 -29.31
N THR A 184 -18.66 10.17 -28.44
CA THR A 184 -17.72 11.29 -28.59
C THR A 184 -16.58 11.03 -29.58
N GLY A 185 -16.49 9.81 -30.14
CA GLY A 185 -15.43 9.37 -31.04
C GLY A 185 -14.25 8.70 -30.32
N LYS A 186 -14.26 8.59 -28.98
CA LYS A 186 -13.22 7.91 -28.22
C LYS A 186 -13.39 6.37 -28.33
N ARG A 187 -12.30 5.65 -28.64
CA ARG A 187 -12.30 4.22 -28.87
C ARG A 187 -11.50 3.39 -27.86
N HIS A 188 -10.73 4.06 -27.02
CA HIS A 188 -9.90 3.40 -25.99
C HIS A 188 -10.37 3.79 -24.60
N PHE A 189 -10.31 2.85 -23.64
CA PHE A 189 -10.88 3.03 -22.32
C PHE A 189 -9.93 2.49 -21.27
N ILE A 190 -9.91 3.14 -20.10
CA ILE A 190 -9.22 2.66 -18.91
C ILE A 190 -10.24 2.61 -17.78
N VAL A 191 -10.32 1.43 -17.15
CA VAL A 191 -11.11 1.17 -15.96
C VAL A 191 -10.14 0.81 -14.84
N ILE A 192 -10.22 1.50 -13.72
CA ILE A 192 -9.39 1.20 -12.54
C ILE A 192 -10.22 0.36 -11.58
N VAL A 193 -9.62 -0.70 -11.06
CA VAL A 193 -10.24 -1.60 -10.09
C VAL A 193 -9.38 -1.64 -8.84
N ALA A 194 -9.97 -1.41 -7.68
CA ALA A 194 -9.29 -1.59 -6.41
C ALA A 194 -9.13 -3.10 -6.11
N GLU A 195 -7.98 -3.49 -5.56
CA GLU A 195 -7.67 -4.89 -5.15
C GLU A 195 -8.79 -5.51 -4.29
N GLY A 196 -9.45 -4.70 -3.45
CA GLY A 196 -10.54 -5.17 -2.59
C GLY A 196 -11.81 -5.62 -3.32
N ILE A 197 -12.00 -5.20 -4.58
CA ILE A 197 -13.05 -5.72 -5.47
C ILE A 197 -12.63 -7.09 -6.00
N GLY A 198 -11.37 -7.23 -6.45
CA GLY A 198 -10.89 -8.42 -7.14
C GLY A 198 -11.57 -8.65 -8.50
N HIS A 199 -11.49 -9.88 -8.99
CA HIS A 199 -12.20 -10.32 -10.21
C HIS A 199 -11.91 -9.49 -11.48
N SER A 200 -10.79 -8.79 -11.54
CA SER A 200 -10.45 -7.88 -12.66
C SER A 200 -10.44 -8.58 -14.02
N GLN A 201 -10.03 -9.85 -14.07
CA GLN A 201 -10.08 -10.64 -15.30
C GLN A 201 -11.51 -10.97 -15.72
N GLU A 202 -12.40 -11.27 -14.78
CA GLU A 202 -13.81 -11.55 -15.04
C GLU A 202 -14.52 -10.29 -15.53
N ILE A 203 -14.24 -9.14 -14.90
CA ILE A 203 -14.74 -7.83 -15.34
C ILE A 203 -14.28 -7.53 -16.77
N ALA A 204 -13.02 -7.77 -17.09
CA ALA A 204 -12.49 -7.56 -18.44
C ALA A 204 -13.19 -8.47 -19.47
N ASN A 205 -13.38 -9.75 -19.14
CA ASN A 205 -14.07 -10.71 -20.00
C ASN A 205 -15.54 -10.31 -20.25
N GLU A 206 -16.23 -9.82 -19.23
CA GLU A 206 -17.62 -9.37 -19.35
C GLU A 206 -17.71 -8.11 -20.22
N ILE A 207 -16.82 -7.12 -20.03
CA ILE A 207 -16.77 -5.94 -20.90
C ILE A 207 -16.58 -6.38 -22.36
N GLN A 208 -15.60 -7.25 -22.62
CA GLN A 208 -15.34 -7.74 -23.97
C GLN A 208 -16.54 -8.47 -24.57
N ALA A 209 -17.18 -9.36 -23.81
CA ALA A 209 -18.32 -10.13 -24.27
C ALA A 209 -19.53 -9.26 -24.63
N ARG A 210 -19.76 -8.18 -23.87
CA ARG A 210 -20.95 -7.33 -24.03
C ARG A 210 -20.74 -6.15 -24.98
N THR A 211 -19.49 -5.69 -25.18
CA THR A 211 -19.18 -4.54 -26.05
C THR A 211 -18.49 -4.90 -27.35
N GLY A 212 -17.88 -6.09 -27.42
CA GLY A 212 -17.00 -6.48 -28.53
C GLY A 212 -15.64 -5.81 -28.55
N ILE A 213 -15.33 -4.95 -27.58
CA ILE A 213 -14.03 -4.27 -27.47
C ILE A 213 -13.01 -5.25 -26.90
N ASP A 214 -11.84 -5.41 -27.55
CA ASP A 214 -10.73 -6.20 -26.99
C ASP A 214 -10.33 -5.61 -25.63
N THR A 215 -10.57 -6.35 -24.57
CA THR A 215 -10.39 -5.89 -23.20
C THR A 215 -9.36 -6.75 -22.49
N ARG A 216 -8.40 -6.12 -21.82
CA ARG A 216 -7.32 -6.78 -21.12
C ARG A 216 -7.29 -6.34 -19.65
N ALA A 217 -7.18 -7.32 -18.75
CA ALA A 217 -6.88 -7.04 -17.34
C ALA A 217 -5.38 -6.98 -17.12
N THR A 218 -4.94 -6.03 -16.32
CA THR A 218 -3.55 -5.89 -15.86
C THR A 218 -3.58 -5.66 -14.37
N ILE A 219 -3.00 -6.59 -13.61
CA ILE A 219 -2.86 -6.50 -12.16
C ILE A 219 -1.47 -5.93 -11.88
N LEU A 220 -1.38 -4.70 -11.37
CA LEU A 220 -0.09 -4.07 -11.07
C LEU A 220 0.62 -4.77 -9.91
N GLY A 221 -0.13 -5.13 -8.86
CA GLY A 221 0.41 -5.89 -7.74
C GLY A 221 1.64 -5.25 -7.10
N HIS A 222 2.63 -6.07 -6.80
CA HIS A 222 3.80 -5.68 -6.00
C HIS A 222 4.71 -4.61 -6.62
N VAL A 223 4.60 -4.32 -7.90
CA VAL A 223 5.36 -3.23 -8.53
C VAL A 223 5.08 -1.89 -7.86
N GLN A 224 3.87 -1.71 -7.32
CA GLN A 224 3.47 -0.50 -6.58
C GLN A 224 4.18 -0.33 -5.22
N ARG A 225 4.83 -1.37 -4.71
CA ARG A 225 5.60 -1.32 -3.45
C ARG A 225 7.07 -0.96 -3.67
N GLY A 226 7.51 -0.87 -4.92
CA GLY A 226 8.87 -0.54 -5.29
C GLY A 226 9.04 0.93 -5.65
N GLY A 227 10.26 1.27 -6.03
CA GLY A 227 10.62 2.61 -6.49
C GLY A 227 11.20 3.50 -5.40
N SER A 228 11.78 4.60 -5.84
CA SER A 228 12.33 5.62 -4.94
C SER A 228 11.20 6.44 -4.33
N PRO A 229 11.29 6.82 -3.05
CA PRO A 229 10.29 7.65 -2.40
C PRO A 229 10.10 9.00 -3.12
N THR A 230 8.86 9.44 -3.22
CA THR A 230 8.52 10.78 -3.72
C THR A 230 8.86 11.87 -2.69
N PRO A 231 8.93 13.16 -3.08
CA PRO A 231 9.13 14.27 -2.15
C PRO A 231 8.12 14.29 -0.99
N VAL A 232 6.88 13.90 -1.22
CA VAL A 232 5.86 13.79 -0.16
C VAL A 232 6.27 12.74 0.87
N SER A 233 6.70 11.57 0.43
CA SER A 233 7.21 10.51 1.32
C SER A 233 8.44 10.98 2.10
N TYR A 234 9.37 11.71 1.47
CA TYR A 234 10.52 12.30 2.18
C TYR A 234 10.10 13.28 3.28
N THR A 235 9.13 14.14 3.00
CA THR A 235 8.65 15.12 3.97
C THR A 235 8.08 14.44 5.21
N HIS A 236 7.31 13.37 5.02
CA HIS A 236 6.75 12.60 6.14
C HIS A 236 7.79 11.78 6.92
N LEU A 237 8.88 11.38 6.27
CA LEU A 237 9.95 10.59 6.90
C LEU A 237 10.97 11.43 7.66
N ARG A 238 11.12 12.71 7.30
CA ARG A 238 12.03 13.60 8.01
C ARG A 238 11.42 14.04 9.34
N ALA A 239 12.23 14.03 10.38
CA ALA A 239 11.83 14.56 11.66
C ALA A 239 11.43 16.03 11.54
N HIS A 240 10.38 16.43 12.24
CA HIS A 240 9.92 17.82 12.30
C HIS A 240 10.84 18.74 13.09
N GLU A 241 11.94 18.23 13.59
CA GLU A 241 12.98 18.97 14.31
C GLU A 241 13.52 20.18 13.53
N THR A 242 13.57 20.08 12.20
CA THR A 242 14.01 21.19 11.35
C THR A 242 13.03 22.37 11.32
N GLY A 243 11.78 22.18 11.69
CA GLY A 243 10.78 23.25 11.80
C GLY A 243 10.86 24.05 13.09
N ALA A 244 11.54 23.53 14.10
CA ALA A 244 11.72 24.21 15.41
C ALA A 244 12.90 25.19 15.42
N TYR A 245 13.73 25.19 14.40
CA TYR A 245 14.96 26.02 14.30
C TYR A 245 14.93 27.00 13.11
N LEU A 246 13.80 27.12 12.42
CA LEU A 246 13.52 28.14 11.43
C LEU A 246 12.58 29.20 11.99
#